data_1fa01cd80d79ed68cb56f6042fbd457d
#
_entry.id   1fa01cd80d79ed68cb56f6042fbd457d
#
_cell.length_a   1.000
_cell.length_b   1.000
_cell.length_c   1.000
_cell.angle_alpha   90.00
_cell.angle_beta   90.00
_cell.angle_gamma   90.00
#
_symmetry.space_group_name_H-M   'P 1'
#
loop_
_entity.id
_entity.type
_entity.pdbx_description
1 polymer ?
#
loop_
_entity_poly.entity_id
_entity_poly.type
_entity_poly.pdbx_seq_one_letter_code
_entity_poly.pdbx_strand_id
1 'polypeptide(L)'
;MNIEELKLLNTTALAYMGDAVYEQFIREHILTKGGTDVNKLHRISTMYVSAPAQAKIIKSLFDDLTEEEQKLVKRARNRKYHTKAKNADPVTYKWATALEALIGYLYLSGDKQRLAEICEKAVEIIERQG
;
A
#
# COMPACT_ATOMS: atom_id res chain seq x y z
N MET A 1 1.69 16.73 7.88
CA MET A 1 2.98 17.22 7.33
C MET A 1 2.69 18.26 6.26
N ASN A 2 3.41 19.37 6.27
CA ASN A 2 3.16 20.39 5.25
C ASN A 2 3.76 20.00 3.91
N ILE A 3 3.37 20.73 2.85
CA ILE A 3 3.75 20.38 1.48
C ILE A 3 5.25 20.46 1.25
N GLU A 4 5.93 21.43 1.90
CA GLU A 4 7.38 21.59 1.75
C GLU A 4 8.13 20.43 2.37
N GLU A 5 7.72 20.02 3.57
CA GLU A 5 8.30 18.85 4.24
C GLU A 5 8.07 17.60 3.41
N LEU A 6 6.86 17.44 2.87
CA LEU A 6 6.48 16.28 2.08
C LEU A 6 7.32 16.15 0.81
N LYS A 7 7.64 17.28 0.16
CA LYS A 7 8.46 17.29 -1.05
C LYS A 7 9.90 16.84 -0.82
N LEU A 8 10.37 16.91 0.43
CA LEU A 8 11.71 16.45 0.78
C LEU A 8 11.81 14.93 0.93
N LEU A 9 10.67 14.25 1.02
CA LEU A 9 10.66 12.81 1.20
C LEU A 9 10.80 12.09 -0.14
N ASN A 10 11.69 11.10 -0.18
CA ASN A 10 11.79 10.24 -1.34
C ASN A 10 10.70 9.15 -1.28
N THR A 11 10.55 8.40 -2.36
CA THR A 11 9.50 7.38 -2.44
C THR A 11 9.71 6.23 -1.44
N THR A 12 10.94 5.95 -1.06
CA THR A 12 11.24 4.93 -0.05
C THR A 12 10.72 5.35 1.33
N ALA A 13 10.92 6.63 1.68
CA ALA A 13 10.41 7.16 2.94
C ALA A 13 8.88 7.17 2.96
N LEU A 14 8.25 7.52 1.83
CA LEU A 14 6.80 7.47 1.71
C LEU A 14 6.30 6.04 1.89
N ALA A 15 6.95 5.08 1.27
CA ALA A 15 6.59 3.67 1.39
C ALA A 15 6.75 3.16 2.82
N TYR A 16 7.79 3.61 3.51
CA TYR A 16 8.01 3.27 4.91
C TYR A 16 6.80 3.65 5.77
N MET A 17 6.28 4.85 5.57
CA MET A 17 5.07 5.29 6.29
C MET A 17 3.84 4.52 5.79
N GLY A 18 3.72 4.34 4.49
CA GLY A 18 2.57 3.66 3.89
C GLY A 18 2.42 2.22 4.34
N ASP A 19 3.52 1.52 4.56
CA ASP A 19 3.51 0.16 5.09
C ASP A 19 2.77 0.11 6.43
N ALA A 20 3.10 1.00 7.35
CA ALA A 20 2.47 1.04 8.67
C ALA A 20 0.99 1.44 8.57
N VAL A 21 0.67 2.42 7.74
CA VAL A 21 -0.70 2.91 7.56
C VAL A 21 -1.60 1.83 6.97
N TYR A 22 -1.13 1.17 5.92
CA TYR A 22 -1.89 0.10 5.28
C TYR A 22 -2.10 -1.07 6.23
N GLU A 23 -1.06 -1.46 6.95
CA GLU A 23 -1.15 -2.54 7.92
C GLU A 23 -2.18 -2.26 9.00
N GLN A 24 -2.20 -1.03 9.52
CA GLN A 24 -3.18 -0.62 10.52
C GLN A 24 -4.61 -0.72 9.97
N PHE A 25 -4.83 -0.24 8.76
CA PHE A 25 -6.13 -0.30 8.11
C PHE A 25 -6.60 -1.75 7.94
N ILE A 26 -5.72 -2.63 7.48
CA ILE A 26 -6.06 -4.03 7.25
C ILE A 26 -6.36 -4.74 8.57
N ARG A 27 -5.57 -4.52 9.61
CA ARG A 27 -5.82 -5.12 10.92
C ARG A 27 -7.19 -4.71 11.45
N GLU A 28 -7.52 -3.43 11.36
CA GLU A 28 -8.82 -2.92 11.78
C GLU A 28 -9.95 -3.57 10.98
N HIS A 29 -9.79 -3.67 9.67
CA HIS A 29 -10.76 -4.30 8.79
C HIS A 29 -11.01 -5.76 9.18
N ILE A 30 -9.95 -6.51 9.42
CA ILE A 30 -10.05 -7.93 9.79
C ILE A 30 -10.75 -8.11 11.14
N LEU A 31 -10.43 -7.24 12.11
CA LEU A 31 -11.05 -7.29 13.42
C LEU A 31 -12.55 -7.02 13.38
N THR A 32 -13.03 -6.22 12.44
CA THR A 32 -14.48 -5.97 12.31
C THR A 32 -15.24 -7.22 11.88
N LYS A 33 -14.56 -8.18 11.27
CA LYS A 33 -15.20 -9.44 10.82
C LYS A 33 -15.28 -10.49 11.91
N GLY A 34 -14.76 -10.19 13.09
CA GLY A 34 -14.79 -11.10 14.23
C GLY A 34 -13.60 -12.04 14.25
N GLY A 35 -13.32 -12.52 15.43
CA GLY A 35 -12.19 -13.40 15.66
C GLY A 35 -11.14 -12.73 16.53
N THR A 36 -10.54 -13.52 17.40
CA THR A 36 -9.56 -13.03 18.38
C THR A 36 -8.30 -13.88 18.43
N ASP A 37 -8.23 -14.93 17.61
CA ASP A 37 -7.04 -15.78 17.53
C ASP A 37 -5.97 -15.07 16.70
N VAL A 38 -4.93 -14.59 17.37
CA VAL A 38 -3.86 -13.79 16.76
C VAL A 38 -3.17 -14.52 15.61
N ASN A 39 -2.95 -15.83 15.76
CA ASN A 39 -2.31 -16.61 14.69
C ASN A 39 -3.17 -16.65 13.43
N LYS A 40 -4.46 -16.81 13.61
CA LYS A 40 -5.41 -16.81 12.49
C LYS A 40 -5.50 -15.42 11.86
N LEU A 41 -5.52 -14.37 12.70
CA LEU A 41 -5.55 -13.00 12.21
C LEU A 41 -4.32 -12.68 11.36
N HIS A 42 -3.13 -13.14 11.76
CA HIS A 42 -1.91 -12.94 10.97
C HIS A 42 -2.00 -13.62 9.61
N ARG A 43 -2.51 -14.86 9.57
CA ARG A 43 -2.65 -15.57 8.29
C ARG A 43 -3.61 -14.86 7.35
N ILE A 44 -4.73 -14.37 7.89
CA ILE A 44 -5.72 -13.63 7.09
C ILE A 44 -5.10 -12.33 6.58
N SER A 45 -4.37 -11.60 7.44
CA SER A 45 -3.71 -10.35 7.06
C SER A 45 -2.79 -10.52 5.86
N THR A 46 -2.07 -11.63 5.79
CA THR A 46 -1.13 -11.90 4.70
C THR A 46 -1.81 -11.89 3.33
N MET A 47 -3.09 -12.25 3.27
CA MET A 47 -3.85 -12.19 2.02
C MET A 47 -3.95 -10.78 1.46
N TYR A 48 -3.85 -9.77 2.31
CA TYR A 48 -3.97 -8.36 1.92
C TYR A 48 -2.63 -7.63 1.87
N VAL A 49 -1.68 -8.03 2.72
CA VAL A 49 -0.44 -7.26 2.90
C VAL A 49 0.80 -7.87 2.27
N SER A 50 0.71 -9.09 1.74
CA SER A 50 1.87 -9.69 1.07
C SER A 50 2.26 -8.88 -0.16
N ALA A 51 3.52 -8.98 -0.59
CA ALA A 51 3.98 -8.27 -1.77
C ALA A 51 3.18 -8.63 -3.02
N PRO A 52 2.87 -9.91 -3.29
CA PRO A 52 2.01 -10.24 -4.43
C PRO A 52 0.61 -9.61 -4.34
N ALA A 53 0.01 -9.58 -3.16
CA ALA A 53 -1.30 -8.95 -2.98
C ALA A 53 -1.25 -7.46 -3.26
N GLN A 54 -0.25 -6.77 -2.71
CA GLN A 54 -0.09 -5.33 -2.91
C GLN A 54 0.19 -5.00 -4.38
N ALA A 55 1.03 -5.77 -5.05
CA ALA A 55 1.31 -5.59 -6.47
C ALA A 55 0.02 -5.71 -7.29
N LYS A 56 -0.80 -6.70 -6.97
CA LYS A 56 -2.07 -6.90 -7.66
C LYS A 56 -3.03 -5.74 -7.44
N ILE A 57 -3.11 -5.25 -6.21
CA ILE A 57 -3.95 -4.12 -5.86
C ILE A 57 -3.58 -2.89 -6.71
N ILE A 58 -2.31 -2.52 -6.72
CA ILE A 58 -1.91 -1.28 -7.39
C ILE A 58 -2.05 -1.39 -8.91
N LYS A 59 -1.78 -2.56 -9.47
CA LYS A 59 -1.99 -2.78 -10.90
C LYS A 59 -3.46 -2.66 -11.27
N SER A 60 -4.35 -3.18 -10.44
CA SER A 60 -5.80 -3.09 -10.67
C SER A 60 -6.32 -1.67 -10.52
N LEU A 61 -5.73 -0.88 -9.62
CA LEU A 61 -6.16 0.48 -9.36
C LEU A 61 -5.60 1.51 -10.36
N PHE A 62 -4.55 1.17 -11.07
CA PHE A 62 -3.72 2.16 -11.74
C PHE A 62 -4.51 3.08 -12.67
N ASP A 63 -5.42 2.53 -13.48
CA ASP A 63 -6.19 3.33 -14.43
C ASP A 63 -7.22 4.25 -13.75
N ASP A 64 -7.58 3.95 -12.50
CA ASP A 64 -8.52 4.76 -11.71
C ASP A 64 -7.82 5.83 -10.88
N LEU A 65 -6.48 5.87 -10.90
CA LEU A 65 -5.71 6.85 -10.17
C LEU A 65 -5.69 8.18 -10.91
N THR A 66 -5.54 9.27 -10.16
CA THR A 66 -5.32 10.59 -10.77
C THR A 66 -3.96 10.61 -11.46
N GLU A 67 -3.78 11.59 -12.35
CA GLU A 67 -2.51 11.74 -13.05
C GLU A 67 -1.34 11.89 -12.10
N GLU A 68 -1.51 12.68 -11.04
CA GLU A 68 -0.45 12.87 -10.03
C GLU A 68 -0.16 11.60 -9.26
N GLU A 69 -1.21 10.85 -8.92
CA GLU A 69 -1.04 9.56 -8.25
C GLU A 69 -0.30 8.58 -9.13
N GLN A 70 -0.64 8.53 -10.41
CA GLN A 70 0.05 7.68 -11.37
C GLN A 70 1.52 8.03 -11.50
N LYS A 71 1.85 9.33 -11.52
CA LYS A 71 3.24 9.78 -11.57
C LYS A 71 4.03 9.32 -10.34
N LEU A 72 3.42 9.43 -9.17
CA LEU A 72 4.05 8.98 -7.93
C LEU A 72 4.29 7.47 -7.94
N VAL A 73 3.28 6.71 -8.36
CA VAL A 73 3.37 5.26 -8.45
C VAL A 73 4.48 4.84 -9.40
N LYS A 74 4.54 5.46 -10.59
CA LYS A 74 5.60 5.16 -11.56
C LYS A 74 6.99 5.49 -11.01
N ARG A 75 7.13 6.63 -10.35
CA ARG A 75 8.40 7.03 -9.76
C ARG A 75 8.85 6.05 -8.68
N ALA A 76 7.93 5.62 -7.83
CA ALA A 76 8.23 4.65 -6.78
C ALA A 76 8.59 3.29 -7.36
N ARG A 77 7.83 2.82 -8.35
CA ARG A 77 8.09 1.55 -9.02
C ARG A 77 9.44 1.54 -9.72
N ASN A 78 9.82 2.66 -10.32
CA ASN A 78 11.04 2.74 -11.13
C ASN A 78 12.29 3.04 -10.31
N ARG A 79 12.15 3.33 -9.01
CA ARG A 79 13.29 3.61 -8.17
C ARG A 79 14.17 2.36 -8.03
N LYS A 80 15.50 2.55 -8.10
CA LYS A 80 16.44 1.46 -7.88
C LYS A 80 16.59 1.21 -6.39
N TYR A 81 16.49 -0.06 -6.00
CA TYR A 81 16.68 -0.48 -4.62
C TYR A 81 17.94 -1.33 -4.53
N HIS A 82 18.70 -1.13 -3.46
CA HIS A 82 19.93 -1.87 -3.23
C HIS A 82 19.71 -3.16 -2.46
N THR A 83 18.56 -3.28 -1.79
CA THR A 83 18.20 -4.47 -1.03
C THR A 83 17.09 -5.22 -1.72
N LYS A 84 17.21 -6.55 -1.75
CA LYS A 84 16.18 -7.41 -2.33
C LYS A 84 15.30 -7.94 -1.21
N ALA A 85 13.99 -7.91 -1.41
CA ALA A 85 13.08 -8.56 -0.50
C ALA A 85 13.25 -10.07 -0.61
N LYS A 86 13.29 -10.75 0.55
CA LYS A 86 13.25 -12.20 0.56
C LYS A 86 11.89 -12.65 0.02
N ASN A 87 11.87 -13.68 -0.77
CA ASN A 87 10.65 -14.35 -1.22
C ASN A 87 9.75 -13.56 -2.18
N ALA A 88 10.20 -12.42 -2.67
CA ALA A 88 9.47 -11.68 -3.69
C ALA A 88 10.40 -11.42 -4.87
N ASP A 89 9.89 -11.58 -6.11
CA ASP A 89 10.67 -11.19 -7.26
C ASP A 89 10.78 -9.66 -7.31
N PRO A 90 11.84 -9.13 -7.95
CA PRO A 90 12.08 -7.68 -7.95
C PRO A 90 10.94 -6.84 -8.51
N VAL A 91 10.25 -7.33 -9.53
CA VAL A 91 9.14 -6.60 -10.16
C VAL A 91 7.95 -6.52 -9.22
N THR A 92 7.57 -7.64 -8.60
CA THR A 92 6.49 -7.68 -7.62
C THR A 92 6.79 -6.75 -6.45
N TYR A 93 8.00 -6.78 -5.94
CA TYR A 93 8.43 -5.92 -4.84
C TYR A 93 8.30 -4.44 -5.18
N LYS A 94 8.71 -4.06 -6.40
CA LYS A 94 8.63 -2.66 -6.84
C LYS A 94 7.19 -2.17 -6.91
N TRP A 95 6.28 -3.00 -7.41
CA TRP A 95 4.86 -2.64 -7.45
C TRP A 95 4.27 -2.53 -6.05
N ALA A 96 4.60 -3.47 -5.17
CA ALA A 96 4.13 -3.42 -3.78
C ALA A 96 4.61 -2.14 -3.09
N THR A 97 5.87 -1.79 -3.26
CA THR A 97 6.44 -0.56 -2.71
C THR A 97 5.75 0.68 -3.27
N ALA A 98 5.35 0.64 -4.54
CA ALA A 98 4.63 1.75 -5.17
C ALA A 98 3.26 1.98 -4.50
N LEU A 99 2.54 0.91 -4.16
CA LEU A 99 1.29 1.04 -3.41
C LEU A 99 1.53 1.69 -2.04
N GLU A 100 2.55 1.22 -1.35
CA GLU A 100 2.89 1.77 -0.03
C GLU A 100 3.27 3.25 -0.12
N ALA A 101 4.01 3.63 -1.16
CA ALA A 101 4.39 5.03 -1.36
C ALA A 101 3.16 5.92 -1.58
N LEU A 102 2.20 5.45 -2.36
CA LEU A 102 0.94 6.17 -2.58
C LEU A 102 0.17 6.34 -1.27
N ILE A 103 0.03 5.27 -0.51
CA ILE A 103 -0.68 5.30 0.78
C ILE A 103 0.03 6.25 1.75
N GLY A 104 1.35 6.17 1.83
CA GLY A 104 2.14 7.05 2.69
C GLY A 104 1.99 8.52 2.32
N TYR A 105 2.01 8.82 1.03
CA TYR A 105 1.80 10.17 0.54
C TYR A 105 0.42 10.72 0.93
N LEU A 106 -0.63 9.94 0.72
CA LEU A 106 -1.99 10.37 1.05
C LEU A 106 -2.16 10.59 2.55
N TYR A 107 -1.57 9.73 3.35
CA TYR A 107 -1.61 9.89 4.81
C TYR A 107 -0.89 11.16 5.25
N LEU A 108 0.34 11.35 4.80
CA LEU A 108 1.17 12.48 5.22
C LEU A 108 0.66 13.82 4.69
N SER A 109 0.03 13.82 3.51
CA SER A 109 -0.58 15.03 2.96
C SER A 109 -1.90 15.40 3.63
N GLY A 110 -2.46 14.49 4.44
CA GLY A 110 -3.70 14.73 5.14
C GLY A 110 -4.95 14.49 4.31
N ASP A 111 -4.84 13.83 3.16
CA ASP A 111 -5.99 13.52 2.31
C ASP A 111 -6.68 12.26 2.81
N LYS A 112 -7.41 12.41 3.89
CA LYS A 112 -8.06 11.29 4.58
C LYS A 112 -9.11 10.61 3.73
N GLN A 113 -9.86 11.39 2.96
CA GLN A 113 -10.93 10.85 2.13
C GLN A 113 -10.35 9.96 1.02
N ARG A 114 -9.34 10.44 0.31
CA ARG A 114 -8.71 9.66 -0.76
C ARG A 114 -8.00 8.43 -0.21
N LEU A 115 -7.35 8.58 0.94
CA LEU A 115 -6.71 7.44 1.61
C LEU A 115 -7.72 6.33 1.90
N ALA A 116 -8.87 6.70 2.47
CA ALA A 116 -9.92 5.73 2.75
C ALA A 116 -10.43 5.06 1.48
N GLU A 117 -10.63 5.83 0.40
CA GLU A 117 -11.06 5.28 -0.89
C GLU A 117 -10.07 4.25 -1.43
N ILE A 118 -8.78 4.56 -1.39
CA ILE A 118 -7.74 3.65 -1.89
C ILE A 118 -7.69 2.38 -1.06
N CYS A 119 -7.71 2.50 0.26
CA CYS A 119 -7.66 1.33 1.14
C CYS A 119 -8.93 0.46 1.01
N GLU A 120 -10.09 1.06 0.87
CA GLU A 120 -11.33 0.32 0.67
C GLU A 120 -11.33 -0.43 -0.67
N LYS A 121 -10.83 0.21 -1.73
CA LYS A 121 -10.68 -0.46 -3.02
C LYS A 121 -9.68 -1.59 -2.96
N ALA A 122 -8.60 -1.44 -2.20
CA ALA A 122 -7.62 -2.50 -2.00
C ALA A 122 -8.29 -3.74 -1.41
N VAL A 123 -9.09 -3.55 -0.38
CA VAL A 123 -9.82 -4.65 0.27
C VAL A 123 -10.77 -5.32 -0.73
N GLU A 124 -11.53 -4.52 -1.48
CA GLU A 124 -12.46 -5.06 -2.48
C GLU A 124 -11.75 -5.91 -3.52
N ILE A 125 -10.60 -5.45 -4.02
CA ILE A 125 -9.84 -6.19 -5.02
C ILE A 125 -9.42 -7.56 -4.51
N ILE A 126 -8.93 -7.62 -3.27
CA ILE A 126 -8.49 -8.88 -2.68
C ILE A 126 -9.68 -9.79 -2.40
N GLU A 127 -10.79 -9.26 -1.91
CA GLU A 127 -11.95 -10.06 -1.53
C GLU A 127 -12.70 -10.63 -2.74
N ARG A 128 -12.66 -9.96 -3.88
CA ARG A 128 -13.29 -10.46 -5.10
C ARG A 128 -12.65 -11.74 -5.63
N GLN A 129 -11.46 -12.07 -5.16
CA GLN A 129 -10.73 -13.22 -5.68
C GLN A 129 -10.87 -14.45 -4.83
N GLY A 130 -11.41 -14.26 -3.65
CA GLY A 130 -11.69 -15.36 -2.76
C GLY A 130 -12.79 -16.23 -3.31
#